data_e6ceee87f25cd6356833277436e738a3
#
_entry.id   e6ceee87f25cd6356833277436e738a3
#
_cell.length_a   1.000
_cell.length_b   1.000
_cell.length_c   1.000
_cell.angle_alpha   90.00
_cell.angle_beta   90.00
_cell.angle_gamma   90.00
#
_symmetry.space_group_name_H-M   'P 1'
#
loop_
_entity.id
_entity.type
_entity.pdbx_description
1 polymer ?
#
loop_
_entity_poly.entity_id
_entity_poly.type
_entity_poly.pdbx_seq_one_letter_code
_entity_poly.pdbx_strand_id
1 'polypeptide(L)'
;MNCPLPAGSGMKEIGGAVLDKLLPVAAKFRPDLVMISAGFDSRVGDPLGRFQLTDADFASLTKHLMQFADAYCGGRVVSVLEGGYNLGGLASAVKTHLETLMDHPPA
;
A
#
# COMPACT_ATOMS: atom_id res chain seq x y z
N MET A 1 0.95 7.13 13.70
CA MET A 1 2.36 6.68 13.52
C MET A 1 2.90 7.12 12.17
N ASN A 2 4.11 7.57 12.13
CA ASN A 2 4.80 7.95 10.90
C ASN A 2 6.10 7.13 10.77
N CYS A 3 6.38 6.64 9.56
CA CYS A 3 7.58 5.84 9.26
C CYS A 3 8.38 6.52 8.14
N PRO A 4 9.14 7.59 8.45
CA PRO A 4 9.94 8.28 7.45
C PRO A 4 11.07 7.39 6.95
N LEU A 5 11.30 7.40 5.63
CA LEU A 5 12.31 6.58 4.97
C LEU A 5 13.15 7.43 4.02
N PRO A 6 14.44 7.10 3.84
CA PRO A 6 15.31 7.87 2.93
C PRO A 6 14.94 7.65 1.47
N ALA A 7 15.32 8.61 0.63
CA ALA A 7 15.23 8.46 -0.83
C ALA A 7 15.95 7.19 -1.28
N GLY A 8 15.41 6.51 -2.29
CA GLY A 8 15.95 5.25 -2.79
C GLY A 8 15.39 4.02 -2.09
N SER A 9 14.58 4.18 -1.04
CA SER A 9 13.94 3.05 -0.35
C SER A 9 12.99 2.30 -1.30
N GLY A 10 13.01 0.98 -1.18
CA GLY A 10 12.16 0.09 -1.95
C GLY A 10 11.33 -0.81 -1.04
N MET A 11 10.92 -1.97 -1.56
CA MET A 11 10.04 -2.87 -0.83
C MET A 11 10.64 -3.37 0.49
N LYS A 12 11.96 -3.56 0.56
CA LYS A 12 12.62 -3.98 1.79
C LYS A 12 12.33 -3.00 2.94
N GLU A 13 12.50 -1.72 2.70
CA GLU A 13 12.33 -0.67 3.70
C GLU A 13 10.85 -0.35 3.94
N ILE A 14 10.09 -0.18 2.87
CA ILE A 14 8.67 0.19 2.95
C ILE A 14 7.84 -0.99 3.46
N GLY A 15 8.07 -2.17 2.92
CA GLY A 15 7.40 -3.39 3.40
C GLY A 15 7.72 -3.68 4.85
N GLY A 16 8.99 -3.51 5.25
CA GLY A 16 9.39 -3.64 6.64
C GLY A 16 8.70 -2.65 7.56
N ALA A 17 8.60 -1.38 7.15
CA ALA A 17 7.88 -0.36 7.92
C ALA A 17 6.39 -0.73 8.10
N VAL A 18 5.74 -1.20 7.04
CA VAL A 18 4.33 -1.60 7.11
C VAL A 18 4.15 -2.85 7.97
N LEU A 19 4.91 -3.92 7.70
CA LEU A 19 4.70 -5.22 8.33
C LEU A 19 5.21 -5.28 9.77
N ASP A 20 6.37 -4.67 10.04
CA ASP A 20 7.06 -4.83 11.31
C ASP A 20 6.76 -3.71 12.31
N LYS A 21 6.29 -2.55 11.82
CA LYS A 21 6.03 -1.38 12.67
C LYS A 21 4.57 -0.95 12.64
N LEU A 22 4.04 -0.64 11.46
CA LEU A 22 2.71 -0.05 11.32
C LEU A 22 1.60 -1.05 11.69
N LEU A 23 1.57 -2.22 11.07
CA LEU A 23 0.49 -3.18 11.29
C LEU A 23 0.43 -3.71 12.72
N PRO A 24 1.52 -3.99 13.43
CA PRO A 24 1.46 -4.35 14.84
C PRO A 24 0.82 -3.28 15.73
N VAL A 25 1.13 -2.01 15.48
CA VAL A 25 0.51 -0.88 16.21
C VAL A 25 -0.97 -0.74 15.85
N ALA A 26 -1.30 -0.87 14.57
CA ALA A 26 -2.67 -0.83 14.09
C ALA A 26 -3.53 -1.96 14.69
N ALA A 27 -2.95 -3.15 14.85
CA ALA A 27 -3.64 -4.29 15.48
C ALA A 27 -4.01 -3.98 16.95
N LYS A 28 -3.13 -3.32 17.68
CA LYS A 28 -3.40 -2.90 19.05
C LYS A 28 -4.49 -1.82 19.13
N PHE A 29 -4.56 -0.97 18.14
CA PHE A 29 -5.57 0.08 18.03
C PHE A 29 -6.98 -0.50 17.77
N ARG A 30 -7.07 -1.67 17.15
CA ARG A 30 -8.32 -2.35 16.78
C ARG A 30 -9.23 -1.49 15.89
N PRO A 31 -8.80 -1.15 14.67
CA PRO A 31 -9.62 -0.35 13.77
C PRO A 31 -10.86 -1.12 13.28
N ASP A 32 -11.91 -0.38 12.95
CA ASP A 32 -13.11 -0.92 12.32
C ASP A 32 -13.09 -0.81 10.80
N LEU A 33 -12.18 -0.02 10.26
CA LEU A 33 -12.05 0.28 8.83
C LEU A 33 -10.58 0.54 8.51
N VAL A 34 -10.12 0.02 7.39
CA VAL A 34 -8.84 0.41 6.79
C VAL A 34 -9.12 1.41 5.68
N MET A 35 -8.51 2.58 5.77
CA MET A 35 -8.54 3.58 4.70
C MET A 35 -7.14 3.74 4.14
N ILE A 36 -6.99 3.56 2.83
CA ILE A 36 -5.70 3.66 2.14
C ILE A 36 -5.64 4.99 1.40
N SER A 37 -4.69 5.84 1.77
CA SER A 37 -4.26 6.96 0.94
C SER A 37 -3.32 6.39 -0.13
N ALA A 38 -3.88 6.04 -1.27
CA ALA A 38 -3.19 5.30 -2.31
C ALA A 38 -2.42 6.25 -3.23
N GLY A 39 -1.19 6.57 -2.84
CA GLY A 39 -0.25 7.32 -3.66
C GLY A 39 0.67 6.37 -4.42
N PHE A 40 0.88 6.65 -5.71
CA PHE A 40 1.73 5.85 -6.59
C PHE A 40 2.98 6.61 -7.06
N ASP A 41 3.28 7.72 -6.41
CA ASP A 41 4.53 8.46 -6.58
C ASP A 41 5.73 7.78 -5.89
N SER A 42 5.48 6.75 -5.08
CA SER A 42 6.51 5.86 -4.56
C SER A 42 6.98 4.79 -5.57
N ARG A 43 6.36 4.73 -6.74
CA ARG A 43 6.74 3.81 -7.81
C ARG A 43 8.08 4.20 -8.42
N VAL A 44 8.88 3.19 -8.79
CA VAL A 44 10.10 3.41 -9.57
C VAL A 44 9.79 4.19 -10.85
N GLY A 45 10.61 5.18 -11.17
CA GLY A 45 10.43 6.00 -12.37
C GLY A 45 9.47 7.17 -12.21
N ASP A 46 8.96 7.42 -11.03
CA ASP A 46 8.14 8.62 -10.79
C ASP A 46 9.03 9.87 -10.84
N PRO A 47 8.59 10.96 -11.53
CA PRO A 47 9.42 12.17 -11.66
C PRO A 47 9.52 12.99 -10.36
N LEU A 48 8.62 12.84 -9.41
CA LEU A 48 8.61 13.59 -8.16
C LEU A 48 9.01 12.75 -6.96
N GLY A 49 8.57 11.50 -6.91
CA GLY A 49 8.92 10.57 -5.84
C GLY A 49 10.31 9.96 -6.05
N ARG A 50 10.92 9.54 -4.95
CA ARG A 50 12.28 8.99 -4.97
C ARG A 50 12.35 7.58 -4.40
N PHE A 51 11.22 6.89 -4.33
CA PHE A 51 11.16 5.50 -3.88
C PHE A 51 11.22 4.55 -5.07
N GLN A 52 11.37 3.27 -4.79
CA GLN A 52 11.69 2.26 -5.81
C GLN A 52 10.69 1.09 -5.78
N LEU A 53 9.42 1.36 -5.52
CA LEU A 53 8.40 0.31 -5.55
C LEU A 53 8.07 -0.07 -6.99
N THR A 54 7.96 -1.38 -7.23
CA THR A 54 7.46 -1.95 -8.49
C THR A 54 5.96 -2.18 -8.41
N ASP A 55 5.33 -2.48 -9.54
CA ASP A 55 3.91 -2.84 -9.57
C ASP A 55 3.64 -4.09 -8.70
N ALA A 56 4.53 -5.08 -8.75
CA ALA A 56 4.43 -6.26 -7.90
C ALA A 56 4.52 -5.92 -6.40
N ASP A 57 5.30 -4.91 -6.04
CA ASP A 57 5.39 -4.43 -4.66
C ASP A 57 4.06 -3.81 -4.20
N PHE A 58 3.39 -3.04 -5.06
CA PHE A 58 2.05 -2.52 -4.76
C PHE A 58 1.03 -3.64 -4.57
N ALA A 59 1.10 -4.69 -5.39
CA ALA A 59 0.25 -5.87 -5.20
C ALA A 59 0.48 -6.51 -3.84
N SER A 60 1.74 -6.69 -3.45
CA SER A 60 2.12 -7.28 -2.16
C SER A 60 1.63 -6.43 -1.00
N LEU A 61 1.86 -5.12 -1.03
CA LEU A 61 1.40 -4.20 0.02
C LEU A 61 -0.13 -4.20 0.13
N THR A 62 -0.82 -4.14 -0.99
CA THR A 62 -2.30 -4.18 -1.04
C THR A 62 -2.81 -5.48 -0.42
N LYS A 63 -2.22 -6.60 -0.77
CA LYS A 63 -2.59 -7.91 -0.21
C LYS A 63 -2.43 -7.95 1.31
N HIS A 64 -1.33 -7.44 1.83
CA HIS A 64 -1.11 -7.39 3.28
C HIS A 64 -2.15 -6.52 3.99
N LEU A 65 -2.52 -5.38 3.40
CA LEU A 65 -3.56 -4.51 3.97
C LEU A 65 -4.93 -5.18 3.93
N MET A 66 -5.25 -5.92 2.86
CA MET A 66 -6.50 -6.68 2.77
C MET A 66 -6.55 -7.80 3.80
N GLN A 67 -5.45 -8.51 4.01
CA GLN A 67 -5.35 -9.55 5.05
C GLN A 67 -5.52 -8.97 6.44
N PHE A 68 -4.92 -7.81 6.71
CA PHE A 68 -5.11 -7.09 7.96
C PHE A 68 -6.58 -6.71 8.17
N ALA A 69 -7.22 -6.16 7.14
CA ALA A 69 -8.63 -5.79 7.20
C ALA A 69 -9.53 -7.00 7.48
N ASP A 70 -9.23 -8.16 6.88
CA ASP A 70 -9.97 -9.40 7.17
C ASP A 70 -9.84 -9.80 8.64
N ALA A 71 -8.65 -9.68 9.20
CA ALA A 71 -8.40 -10.09 10.58
C ALA A 71 -9.05 -9.15 11.62
N TYR A 72 -9.11 -7.85 11.34
CA TYR A 72 -9.49 -6.85 12.36
C TYR A 72 -10.71 -6.00 11.99
N CYS A 73 -11.04 -5.87 10.71
CA CYS A 73 -12.04 -4.90 10.24
C CYS A 73 -13.18 -5.55 9.45
N GLY A 74 -13.35 -6.87 9.52
CA GLY A 74 -14.39 -7.57 8.74
C GLY A 74 -14.24 -7.39 7.23
N GLY A 75 -13.02 -7.15 6.75
CA GLY A 75 -12.73 -6.94 5.34
C GLY A 75 -13.05 -5.54 4.81
N ARG A 76 -13.36 -4.59 5.69
CA ARG A 76 -13.74 -3.23 5.28
C ARG A 76 -12.51 -2.41 4.92
N VAL A 77 -12.39 -2.07 3.63
CA VAL A 77 -11.29 -1.26 3.09
C VAL A 77 -11.85 -0.21 2.15
N VAL A 78 -11.35 1.01 2.27
CA VAL A 78 -11.58 2.10 1.31
C VAL A 78 -10.22 2.58 0.82
N SER A 79 -10.06 2.68 -0.49
CA SER A 79 -8.83 3.18 -1.11
C SER A 79 -9.14 4.46 -1.88
N VAL A 80 -8.35 5.50 -1.63
CA VAL A 80 -8.50 6.81 -2.27
C VAL A 80 -7.22 7.14 -3.02
N LEU A 81 -7.32 7.39 -4.31
CA LEU A 81 -6.18 7.79 -5.14
C LEU A 81 -5.67 9.16 -4.72
N GLU A 82 -4.37 9.27 -4.55
CA GLU A 82 -3.70 10.54 -4.28
C GLU A 82 -2.65 10.85 -5.36
N GLY A 83 -1.37 10.56 -5.12
CA GLY A 83 -0.27 10.91 -6.03
C GLY A 83 0.06 9.84 -7.06
N GLY A 84 0.99 10.17 -7.94
CA GLY A 84 1.47 9.35 -9.03
C GLY A 84 1.57 10.20 -10.29
N TYR A 85 2.80 10.45 -10.77
CA TYR A 85 3.06 11.50 -11.77
C TYR A 85 3.74 10.98 -13.03
N ASN A 86 4.15 9.72 -13.05
CA ASN A 86 4.48 9.01 -14.29
C ASN A 86 3.18 8.40 -14.82
N LEU A 87 2.61 8.95 -15.88
CA LEU A 87 1.26 8.57 -16.31
C LEU A 87 1.15 7.08 -16.67
N GLY A 88 2.11 6.53 -17.39
CA GLY A 88 2.14 5.10 -17.71
C GLY A 88 2.34 4.25 -16.46
N GLY A 89 3.23 4.67 -15.57
CA GLY A 89 3.46 4.03 -14.28
C GLY A 89 2.26 4.08 -13.36
N LEU A 90 1.58 5.23 -13.30
CA LEU A 90 0.35 5.39 -12.53
C LEU A 90 -0.73 4.42 -13.02
N ALA A 91 -0.96 4.37 -14.33
CA ALA A 91 -1.95 3.46 -14.92
C ALA A 91 -1.63 2.00 -14.58
N SER A 92 -0.38 1.59 -14.72
CA SER A 92 0.09 0.23 -14.44
C SER A 92 -0.05 -0.12 -12.95
N ALA A 93 0.38 0.77 -12.06
CA ALA A 93 0.30 0.57 -10.61
C ALA A 93 -1.14 0.55 -10.10
N VAL A 94 -1.99 1.46 -10.58
CA VAL A 94 -3.42 1.50 -10.22
C VAL A 94 -4.12 0.22 -10.69
N LYS A 95 -3.84 -0.22 -11.93
CA LYS A 95 -4.38 -1.49 -12.44
C LYS A 95 -4.03 -2.65 -11.50
N THR A 96 -2.76 -2.77 -11.13
CA THR A 96 -2.29 -3.82 -10.23
C THR A 96 -2.96 -3.74 -8.87
N HIS A 97 -3.09 -2.56 -8.32
CA HIS A 97 -3.76 -2.31 -7.05
C HIS A 97 -5.23 -2.74 -7.09
N LEU A 98 -5.96 -2.31 -8.13
CA LEU A 98 -7.37 -2.65 -8.30
C LEU A 98 -7.57 -4.15 -8.51
N GLU A 99 -6.75 -4.79 -9.34
CA GLU A 99 -6.83 -6.24 -9.55
C GLU A 99 -6.60 -6.99 -8.23
N THR A 100 -5.65 -6.55 -7.42
CA THR A 100 -5.39 -7.18 -6.11
C THR A 100 -6.58 -7.02 -5.17
N LEU A 101 -7.20 -5.83 -5.13
CA LEU A 101 -8.43 -5.62 -4.35
C LEU A 101 -9.57 -6.51 -4.81
N MET A 102 -9.77 -6.63 -6.13
CA MET A 102 -10.87 -7.40 -6.73
C MET A 102 -10.68 -8.91 -6.56
N ASP A 103 -9.45 -9.39 -6.65
CA ASP A 103 -9.14 -10.82 -6.60
C ASP A 103 -9.02 -11.35 -5.16
N HIS A 104 -9.06 -10.47 -4.17
CA HIS A 104 -8.99 -10.87 -2.77
C HIS A 104 -10.29 -11.58 -2.38
N PRO A 105 -10.23 -12.80 -1.81
CA PRO A 105 -11.44 -13.51 -1.40
C PRO A 105 -12.16 -12.77 -0.29
N PRO A 106 -13.50 -12.86 -0.21
CA PRO A 106 -14.25 -12.26 0.88
C PRO A 106 -13.83 -12.81 2.25
N ALA A 107 -13.91 -11.95 3.25
CA ALA A 107 -13.54 -12.29 4.62
C ALA A 107 -14.47 -13.35 5.24
#